data_15a85e81b2979c83b5a2d48d94302b49
#
_entry.id   15a85e81b2979c83b5a2d48d94302b49
#
_cell.length_a   1.000
_cell.length_b   1.000
_cell.length_c   1.000
_cell.angle_alpha   90.00
_cell.angle_beta   90.00
_cell.angle_gamma   90.00
#
_symmetry.space_group_name_H-M   'P 1'
#
loop_
_entity.id
_entity.type
_entity.pdbx_description
1 polymer ?
#
loop_
_entity_poly.entity_id
_entity_poly.type
_entity_poly.pdbx_seq_one_letter_code
_entity_poly.pdbx_strand_id
1 'polypeptide(L)'
;MYAIETRSLTKVYSSDVVAVDDVSIQVNEGEIFGFLGPNGAGKSTIMMILTTLLRPTKGQAFVSGFDIVSQQKKVREQIGYVQQDITIDEYLTGRENLLLQGRLNHIPKNQLNSRIDELLDLVELVDKQDDAAITYSGGMRKRLEIAGGLLHRPKVLFLDEPTVGLDIQTRHKIWEYIKKIHTEYQMTIFLTTHYMEEADRLCDRIGIIDYGKIQAIDTPQTLKNALGNGVIMVLIDEHASKPQLVSSIREIEFVRDVTESDGKITIFSSKGPEVAPMIFSLSSKFGITIKSISITQPTLDDVFLSYTGRDLRDSDGTTYDRRKEYRKKERMSP
;
A
#
# COMPACT_ATOMS: atom_id res chain seq x y z
N MET A 1 20.53 3.64 -9.88
CA MET A 1 20.22 5.00 -9.39
C MET A 1 18.86 4.97 -8.74
N TYR A 2 18.58 5.86 -7.76
CA TYR A 2 17.22 5.87 -7.17
C TYR A 2 16.28 6.71 -8.02
N ALA A 3 15.13 6.15 -8.34
CA ALA A 3 14.04 6.89 -8.98
C ALA A 3 13.34 7.83 -7.99
N ILE A 4 13.26 7.39 -6.71
CA ILE A 4 12.71 8.20 -5.61
C ILE A 4 13.64 8.04 -4.41
N GLU A 5 13.97 9.16 -3.78
CA GLU A 5 14.71 9.19 -2.52
C GLU A 5 14.08 10.21 -1.58
N THR A 6 13.84 9.83 -0.32
CA THR A 6 13.45 10.76 0.75
C THR A 6 14.46 10.67 1.89
N ARG A 7 14.72 11.79 2.54
CA ARG A 7 15.66 11.91 3.66
C ARG A 7 14.97 12.67 4.78
N SER A 8 14.65 11.95 5.87
CA SER A 8 13.98 12.48 7.07
C SER A 8 12.75 13.34 6.76
N LEU A 9 11.93 12.87 5.82
CA LEU A 9 10.77 13.60 5.34
C LEU A 9 9.72 13.71 6.43
N THR A 10 9.28 14.94 6.73
CA THR A 10 8.30 15.21 7.78
C THR A 10 7.23 16.17 7.27
N LYS A 11 5.97 15.87 7.60
CA LYS A 11 4.84 16.76 7.35
C LYS A 11 3.97 16.93 8.58
N VAL A 12 3.88 18.16 9.02
CA VAL A 12 2.97 18.61 10.07
C VAL A 12 1.95 19.55 9.47
N TYR A 13 0.66 19.29 9.70
CA TYR A 13 -0.42 20.18 9.32
C TYR A 13 -0.67 21.25 10.40
N SER A 14 -1.39 22.31 10.04
CA SER A 14 -1.63 23.49 10.91
C SER A 14 -2.34 23.19 12.25
N SER A 15 -2.84 21.98 12.44
CA SER A 15 -3.45 21.49 13.68
C SER A 15 -2.51 20.64 14.55
N ASP A 16 -1.19 20.80 14.42
CA ASP A 16 -0.15 19.96 15.04
C ASP A 16 -0.29 18.46 14.73
N VAL A 17 -1.00 18.13 13.66
CA VAL A 17 -1.14 16.75 13.20
C VAL A 17 0.08 16.36 12.41
N VAL A 18 0.91 15.49 12.98
CA VAL A 18 2.04 14.87 12.28
C VAL A 18 1.51 13.77 11.37
N ALA A 19 1.46 14.04 10.07
CA ALA A 19 0.99 13.07 9.07
C ALA A 19 2.11 12.21 8.50
N VAL A 20 3.34 12.73 8.48
CA VAL A 20 4.57 12.04 8.07
C VAL A 20 5.65 12.42 9.06
N ASP A 21 6.35 11.45 9.63
CA ASP A 21 7.32 11.63 10.69
C ASP A 21 8.61 10.87 10.38
N ASP A 22 9.63 11.64 9.99
CA ASP A 22 11.00 11.18 9.71
C ASP A 22 11.10 10.02 8.70
N VAL A 23 10.35 10.10 7.60
CA VAL A 23 10.30 9.05 6.57
C VAL A 23 11.50 9.14 5.62
N SER A 24 12.31 8.07 5.59
CA SER A 24 13.44 7.89 4.68
C SER A 24 13.25 6.62 3.86
N ILE A 25 13.07 6.75 2.55
CA ILE A 25 12.91 5.64 1.61
C ILE A 25 13.80 5.83 0.38
N GLN A 26 14.13 4.71 -0.25
CA GLN A 26 14.84 4.64 -1.52
C GLN A 26 14.15 3.64 -2.43
N VAL A 27 13.68 4.10 -3.59
CA VAL A 27 13.06 3.29 -4.63
C VAL A 27 13.99 3.24 -5.83
N ASN A 28 14.33 2.04 -6.30
CA ASN A 28 15.21 1.87 -7.45
C ASN A 28 14.50 2.19 -8.76
N GLU A 29 15.29 2.54 -9.79
CA GLU A 29 14.76 2.64 -11.15
C GLU A 29 14.23 1.28 -11.61
N GLY A 30 13.07 1.26 -12.28
CA GLY A 30 12.43 0.05 -12.76
C GLY A 30 11.89 -0.86 -11.65
N GLU A 31 11.58 -0.33 -10.47
CA GLU A 31 11.01 -1.07 -9.33
C GLU A 31 9.51 -0.75 -9.20
N ILE A 32 8.69 -1.73 -8.87
CA ILE A 32 7.34 -1.51 -8.34
C ILE A 32 7.42 -1.48 -6.83
N PHE A 33 7.31 -0.29 -6.25
CA PHE A 33 7.34 -0.06 -4.81
C PHE A 33 5.94 0.22 -4.27
N GLY A 34 5.48 -0.57 -3.29
CA GLY A 34 4.20 -0.44 -2.63
C GLY A 34 4.31 0.27 -1.28
N PHE A 35 3.42 1.23 -1.01
CA PHE A 35 3.27 1.83 0.30
C PHE A 35 2.00 1.29 0.95
N LEU A 36 2.18 0.38 1.91
CA LEU A 36 1.11 -0.38 2.54
C LEU A 36 0.79 0.19 3.93
N GLY A 37 -0.47 0.45 4.21
CA GLY A 37 -0.89 0.93 5.52
C GLY A 37 -2.38 1.30 5.57
N PRO A 38 -2.94 1.51 6.77
CA PRO A 38 -4.34 1.85 6.95
C PRO A 38 -4.67 3.27 6.48
N ASN A 39 -5.96 3.58 6.43
CA ASN A 39 -6.41 4.93 6.19
C ASN A 39 -5.90 5.88 7.28
N GLY A 40 -5.38 7.04 6.86
CA GLY A 40 -4.75 8.00 7.78
C GLY A 40 -3.32 7.68 8.22
N ALA A 41 -2.68 6.62 7.69
CA ALA A 41 -1.28 6.31 8.00
C ALA A 41 -0.27 7.29 7.41
N GLY A 42 -0.67 8.19 6.49
CA GLY A 42 0.21 9.16 5.84
C GLY A 42 0.53 8.87 4.37
N LYS A 43 0.00 7.79 3.78
CA LYS A 43 0.26 7.35 2.39
C LYS A 43 0.03 8.46 1.37
N SER A 44 -1.21 8.99 1.29
CA SER A 44 -1.56 10.05 0.33
C SER A 44 -0.83 11.36 0.62
N THR A 45 -0.45 11.63 1.88
CA THR A 45 0.38 12.82 2.21
C THR A 45 1.77 12.69 1.59
N ILE A 46 2.42 11.53 1.70
CA ILE A 46 3.72 11.28 1.05
C ILE A 46 3.57 11.35 -0.47
N MET A 47 2.53 10.74 -1.02
CA MET A 47 2.23 10.79 -2.45
C MET A 47 2.13 12.25 -2.95
N MET A 48 1.34 13.09 -2.27
CA MET A 48 1.21 14.51 -2.60
C MET A 48 2.53 15.29 -2.49
N ILE A 49 3.40 14.92 -1.55
CA ILE A 49 4.71 15.56 -1.42
C ILE A 49 5.62 15.16 -2.59
N LEU A 50 5.71 13.88 -2.93
CA LEU A 50 6.55 13.38 -4.01
C LEU A 50 6.08 13.87 -5.39
N THR A 51 4.78 14.06 -5.57
CA THR A 51 4.18 14.62 -6.79
C THR A 51 4.18 16.16 -6.83
N THR A 52 4.84 16.81 -5.86
CA THR A 52 4.97 18.28 -5.74
C THR A 52 3.66 19.04 -5.48
N LEU A 53 2.59 18.36 -5.12
CA LEU A 53 1.29 18.99 -4.76
C LEU A 53 1.31 19.57 -3.34
N LEU A 54 2.18 19.05 -2.48
CA LEU A 54 2.31 19.46 -1.09
C LEU A 54 3.77 19.69 -0.73
N ARG A 55 4.09 20.76 -0.02
CA ARG A 55 5.45 20.99 0.50
C ARG A 55 5.66 20.22 1.81
N PRO A 56 6.82 19.57 2.00
CA PRO A 56 7.18 19.00 3.29
C PRO A 56 7.41 20.11 4.33
N THR A 57 7.28 19.77 5.61
CA THR A 57 7.63 20.67 6.72
C THR A 57 9.12 20.62 7.01
N LYS A 58 9.73 19.41 6.91
CA LYS A 58 11.18 19.17 7.09
C LYS A 58 11.63 18.04 6.16
N GLY A 59 12.95 17.87 6.05
CA GLY A 59 13.56 16.85 5.23
C GLY A 59 13.64 17.21 3.76
N GLN A 60 14.09 16.27 2.96
CA GLN A 60 14.31 16.43 1.52
C GLN A 60 13.73 15.23 0.77
N ALA A 61 13.32 15.44 -0.47
CA ALA A 61 12.97 14.35 -1.36
C ALA A 61 13.38 14.66 -2.81
N PHE A 62 13.72 13.62 -3.53
CA PHE A 62 14.15 13.68 -4.92
C PHE A 62 13.36 12.69 -5.74
N VAL A 63 12.93 13.07 -6.93
CA VAL A 63 12.29 12.20 -7.91
C VAL A 63 13.05 12.32 -9.23
N SER A 64 13.51 11.19 -9.78
CA SER A 64 14.38 11.14 -10.95
C SER A 64 15.61 12.07 -10.83
N GLY A 65 16.15 12.20 -9.61
CA GLY A 65 17.29 13.07 -9.31
C GLY A 65 16.97 14.56 -9.15
N PHE A 66 15.72 14.99 -9.30
CA PHE A 66 15.28 16.37 -9.13
C PHE A 66 14.66 16.62 -7.76
N ASP A 67 15.09 17.69 -7.08
CA ASP A 67 14.54 18.09 -5.79
C ASP A 67 13.09 18.58 -5.94
N ILE A 68 12.19 18.02 -5.12
CA ILE A 68 10.74 18.27 -5.18
C ILE A 68 10.32 19.68 -4.80
N VAL A 69 11.17 20.47 -4.16
CA VAL A 69 10.85 21.85 -3.71
C VAL A 69 11.41 22.88 -4.66
N SER A 70 12.69 22.75 -5.04
CA SER A 70 13.38 23.72 -5.89
C SER A 70 13.24 23.47 -7.39
N GLN A 71 12.96 22.20 -7.80
CA GLN A 71 12.90 21.79 -9.20
C GLN A 71 11.54 21.18 -9.60
N GLN A 72 10.45 21.66 -9.00
CA GLN A 72 9.09 21.10 -9.15
C GLN A 72 8.68 20.87 -10.63
N LYS A 73 9.00 21.82 -11.52
CA LYS A 73 8.67 21.69 -12.94
C LYS A 73 9.35 20.46 -13.56
N LYS A 74 10.65 20.27 -13.28
CA LYS A 74 11.39 19.11 -13.78
C LYS A 74 10.86 17.80 -13.21
N VAL A 75 10.46 17.78 -11.92
CA VAL A 75 9.81 16.60 -11.30
C VAL A 75 8.52 16.27 -12.05
N ARG A 76 7.63 17.26 -12.27
CA ARG A 76 6.35 17.04 -12.98
C ARG A 76 6.52 16.54 -14.42
N GLU A 77 7.60 16.92 -15.10
CA GLU A 77 7.95 16.40 -16.44
C GLU A 77 8.37 14.91 -16.41
N GLN A 78 8.77 14.38 -15.26
CA GLN A 78 9.23 12.99 -15.11
C GLN A 78 8.19 12.05 -14.53
N ILE A 79 7.07 12.56 -14.04
CA ILE A 79 6.09 11.74 -13.30
C ILE A 79 4.73 11.70 -14.01
N GLY A 80 4.10 10.52 -13.99
CA GLY A 80 2.66 10.37 -14.17
C GLY A 80 2.00 10.22 -12.80
N TYR A 81 0.81 10.79 -12.62
CA TYR A 81 0.08 10.65 -11.36
C TYR A 81 -1.39 10.31 -11.62
N VAL A 82 -1.81 9.19 -11.07
CA VAL A 82 -3.19 8.70 -11.08
C VAL A 82 -3.71 8.79 -9.65
N GLN A 83 -4.72 9.62 -9.45
CA GLN A 83 -5.32 9.86 -8.13
C GLN A 83 -6.29 8.73 -7.76
N GLN A 84 -6.67 8.68 -6.47
CA GLN A 84 -7.67 7.76 -5.97
C GLN A 84 -9.02 8.02 -6.64
N ASP A 85 -9.48 9.27 -6.62
CA ASP A 85 -10.71 9.69 -7.28
C ASP A 85 -10.53 9.80 -8.80
N ILE A 86 -11.58 9.46 -9.53
CA ILE A 86 -11.58 9.53 -10.99
C ILE A 86 -11.64 11.00 -11.44
N THR A 87 -10.67 11.42 -12.24
CA THR A 87 -10.48 12.82 -12.69
C THR A 87 -10.77 13.05 -14.17
N ILE A 88 -11.22 12.02 -14.90
CA ILE A 88 -11.61 12.15 -16.31
C ILE A 88 -12.91 12.94 -16.43
N ASP A 89 -13.04 13.69 -17.52
CA ASP A 89 -14.29 14.38 -17.87
C ASP A 89 -15.28 13.34 -18.44
N GLU A 90 -16.39 13.15 -17.75
CA GLU A 90 -17.41 12.14 -18.10
C GLU A 90 -18.16 12.47 -19.39
N TYR A 91 -18.22 13.75 -19.81
CA TYR A 91 -18.91 14.19 -21.01
C TYR A 91 -18.05 14.12 -22.27
N LEU A 92 -16.74 14.02 -22.11
CA LEU A 92 -15.81 13.80 -23.21
C LEU A 92 -15.73 12.28 -23.53
N THR A 93 -15.39 11.98 -24.78
CA THR A 93 -15.06 10.60 -25.17
C THR A 93 -13.72 10.18 -24.57
N GLY A 94 -13.42 8.86 -24.59
CA GLY A 94 -12.13 8.37 -24.14
C GLY A 94 -10.96 9.04 -24.86
N ARG A 95 -11.05 9.17 -26.17
CA ARG A 95 -10.04 9.84 -27.00
C ARG A 95 -9.93 11.33 -26.70
N GLU A 96 -11.03 12.03 -26.51
CA GLU A 96 -11.03 13.47 -26.19
C GLU A 96 -10.41 13.75 -24.82
N ASN A 97 -10.65 12.90 -23.83
CA ASN A 97 -9.98 12.98 -22.53
C ASN A 97 -8.45 12.92 -22.69
N LEU A 98 -7.94 11.95 -23.46
CA LEU A 98 -6.51 11.83 -23.70
C LEU A 98 -5.96 12.99 -24.53
N LEU A 99 -6.71 13.50 -25.51
CA LEU A 99 -6.35 14.69 -26.26
C LEU A 99 -6.22 15.93 -25.37
N LEU A 100 -7.19 16.14 -24.46
CA LEU A 100 -7.17 17.24 -23.51
C LEU A 100 -5.92 17.14 -22.60
N GLN A 101 -5.69 15.99 -21.99
CA GLN A 101 -4.52 15.77 -21.13
C GLN A 101 -3.20 15.93 -21.88
N GLY A 102 -3.11 15.40 -23.11
CA GLY A 102 -1.91 15.53 -23.92
C GLY A 102 -1.58 16.98 -24.28
N ARG A 103 -2.61 17.82 -24.55
CA ARG A 103 -2.44 19.25 -24.77
C ARG A 103 -1.99 19.98 -23.49
N LEU A 104 -2.55 19.63 -22.32
CA LEU A 104 -2.13 20.20 -21.04
C LEU A 104 -0.67 19.84 -20.70
N ASN A 105 -0.22 18.65 -21.11
CA ASN A 105 1.18 18.24 -20.99
C ASN A 105 2.08 18.78 -22.13
N HIS A 106 1.58 19.68 -22.99
CA HIS A 106 2.32 20.29 -24.09
C HIS A 106 2.93 19.29 -25.10
N ILE A 107 2.29 18.12 -25.28
CA ILE A 107 2.75 17.14 -26.27
C ILE A 107 2.51 17.67 -27.69
N PRO A 108 3.52 17.65 -28.59
CA PRO A 108 3.37 18.13 -29.95
C PRO A 108 2.26 17.39 -30.71
N LYS A 109 1.43 18.13 -31.43
CA LYS A 109 0.24 17.59 -32.13
C LYS A 109 0.57 16.42 -33.08
N ASN A 110 1.72 16.45 -33.73
CA ASN A 110 2.20 15.41 -34.64
C ASN A 110 2.56 14.10 -33.93
N GLN A 111 2.79 14.10 -32.64
CA GLN A 111 3.11 12.91 -31.83
C GLN A 111 1.89 12.45 -30.99
N LEU A 112 0.97 13.36 -30.66
CA LEU A 112 -0.09 13.12 -29.72
C LEU A 112 -1.06 12.04 -30.19
N ASN A 113 -1.51 12.09 -31.46
CA ASN A 113 -2.49 11.13 -31.97
C ASN A 113 -1.94 9.68 -31.95
N SER A 114 -0.72 9.48 -32.47
CA SER A 114 -0.12 8.14 -32.45
C SER A 114 0.12 7.63 -31.03
N ARG A 115 0.45 8.54 -30.10
CA ARG A 115 0.60 8.17 -28.69
C ARG A 115 -0.73 7.79 -28.03
N ILE A 116 -1.82 8.47 -28.38
CA ILE A 116 -3.16 8.12 -27.91
C ILE A 116 -3.58 6.75 -28.44
N ASP A 117 -3.34 6.47 -29.73
CA ASP A 117 -3.66 5.17 -30.34
C ASP A 117 -2.90 4.03 -29.62
N GLU A 118 -1.60 4.21 -29.39
CA GLU A 118 -0.75 3.28 -28.62
C GLU A 118 -1.33 3.00 -27.23
N LEU A 119 -1.72 4.06 -26.50
CA LEU A 119 -2.20 3.92 -25.12
C LEU A 119 -3.62 3.37 -25.04
N LEU A 120 -4.50 3.70 -25.98
CA LEU A 120 -5.84 3.10 -26.06
C LEU A 120 -5.77 1.60 -26.34
N ASP A 121 -4.84 1.17 -27.20
CA ASP A 121 -4.55 -0.26 -27.42
C ASP A 121 -4.00 -0.93 -26.17
N LEU A 122 -3.00 -0.31 -25.52
CA LEU A 122 -2.39 -0.81 -24.27
C LEU A 122 -3.43 -1.11 -23.20
N VAL A 123 -4.42 -0.21 -23.02
CA VAL A 123 -5.47 -0.33 -21.99
C VAL A 123 -6.76 -0.97 -22.51
N GLU A 124 -6.77 -1.52 -23.73
CA GLU A 124 -7.92 -2.20 -24.37
C GLU A 124 -9.19 -1.34 -24.38
N LEU A 125 -9.07 -0.09 -24.84
CA LEU A 125 -10.19 0.84 -24.98
C LEU A 125 -10.37 1.35 -26.42
N VAL A 126 -9.74 0.71 -27.41
CA VAL A 126 -9.86 1.10 -28.84
C VAL A 126 -11.31 1.10 -29.29
N ASP A 127 -12.05 0.01 -29.01
CA ASP A 127 -13.46 -0.15 -29.44
C ASP A 127 -14.43 0.82 -28.72
N LYS A 128 -13.97 1.48 -27.67
CA LYS A 128 -14.75 2.40 -26.83
C LYS A 128 -14.28 3.83 -26.87
N GLN A 129 -13.24 4.12 -27.63
CA GLN A 129 -12.55 5.40 -27.62
C GLN A 129 -13.45 6.60 -27.98
N ASP A 130 -14.48 6.36 -28.81
CA ASP A 130 -15.42 7.39 -29.29
C ASP A 130 -16.70 7.46 -28.47
N ASP A 131 -16.89 6.57 -27.49
CA ASP A 131 -18.00 6.61 -26.54
C ASP A 131 -17.69 7.63 -25.42
N ALA A 132 -18.69 8.39 -24.97
CA ALA A 132 -18.56 9.30 -23.83
C ALA A 132 -18.19 8.54 -22.55
N ALA A 133 -17.24 9.08 -21.78
CA ALA A 133 -16.70 8.39 -20.60
C ALA A 133 -17.73 8.16 -19.48
N ILE A 134 -18.87 8.86 -19.50
CA ILE A 134 -20.00 8.60 -18.60
C ILE A 134 -20.54 7.17 -18.76
N THR A 135 -20.42 6.59 -19.95
CA THR A 135 -20.89 5.21 -20.26
C THR A 135 -19.89 4.13 -19.82
N TYR A 136 -18.69 4.53 -19.40
CA TYR A 136 -17.64 3.61 -19.01
C TYR A 136 -17.90 2.99 -17.63
N SER A 137 -17.55 1.71 -17.48
CA SER A 137 -17.47 1.09 -16.17
C SER A 137 -16.35 1.74 -15.31
N GLY A 138 -16.38 1.56 -13.99
CA GLY A 138 -15.33 2.07 -13.11
C GLY A 138 -13.92 1.61 -13.53
N GLY A 139 -13.78 0.34 -13.93
CA GLY A 139 -12.52 -0.20 -14.45
C GLY A 139 -12.09 0.40 -15.79
N MET A 140 -13.02 0.70 -16.70
CA MET A 140 -12.68 1.41 -17.94
C MET A 140 -12.22 2.84 -17.67
N ARG A 141 -12.87 3.54 -16.75
CA ARG A 141 -12.46 4.89 -16.33
C ARG A 141 -11.05 4.87 -15.71
N LYS A 142 -10.77 3.93 -14.80
CA LYS A 142 -9.45 3.79 -14.19
C LYS A 142 -8.35 3.46 -15.23
N ARG A 143 -8.63 2.60 -16.20
CA ARG A 143 -7.72 2.32 -17.32
C ARG A 143 -7.43 3.55 -18.16
N LEU A 144 -8.45 4.36 -18.45
CA LEU A 144 -8.31 5.62 -19.18
C LEU A 144 -7.44 6.63 -18.39
N GLU A 145 -7.61 6.74 -17.08
CA GLU A 145 -6.76 7.57 -16.21
C GLU A 145 -5.30 7.13 -16.23
N ILE A 146 -5.05 5.82 -16.14
CA ILE A 146 -3.70 5.26 -16.22
C ILE A 146 -3.08 5.63 -17.59
N ALA A 147 -3.82 5.46 -18.69
CA ALA A 147 -3.38 5.88 -20.02
C ALA A 147 -3.03 7.38 -20.08
N GLY A 148 -3.86 8.22 -19.46
CA GLY A 148 -3.60 9.65 -19.33
C GLY A 148 -2.31 9.97 -18.60
N GLY A 149 -2.03 9.28 -17.51
CA GLY A 149 -0.77 9.41 -16.76
C GLY A 149 0.48 9.00 -17.53
N LEU A 150 0.33 8.23 -18.60
CA LEU A 150 1.44 7.74 -19.45
C LEU A 150 1.70 8.57 -20.70
N LEU A 151 0.85 9.53 -21.03
CA LEU A 151 0.89 10.28 -22.31
C LEU A 151 2.25 10.90 -22.59
N HIS A 152 2.85 11.57 -21.63
CA HIS A 152 4.11 12.31 -21.77
C HIS A 152 5.35 11.45 -21.49
N ARG A 153 5.19 10.10 -21.43
CA ARG A 153 6.27 9.12 -21.20
C ARG A 153 7.06 9.40 -19.91
N PRO A 154 6.40 9.42 -18.74
CA PRO A 154 7.07 9.65 -17.48
C PRO A 154 8.06 8.53 -17.16
N LYS A 155 9.04 8.82 -16.28
CA LYS A 155 9.95 7.80 -15.73
C LYS A 155 9.37 7.11 -14.51
N VAL A 156 8.52 7.80 -13.76
CA VAL A 156 7.89 7.30 -12.55
C VAL A 156 6.38 7.47 -12.66
N LEU A 157 5.64 6.40 -12.45
CA LEU A 157 4.18 6.41 -12.37
C LEU A 157 3.76 6.28 -10.90
N PHE A 158 3.05 7.29 -10.41
CA PHE A 158 2.43 7.30 -9.09
C PHE A 158 0.97 6.87 -9.20
N LEU A 159 0.56 5.86 -8.40
CA LEU A 159 -0.79 5.31 -8.36
C LEU A 159 -1.33 5.37 -6.93
N ASP A 160 -2.28 6.27 -6.65
CA ASP A 160 -2.87 6.40 -5.33
C ASP A 160 -4.10 5.50 -5.23
N GLU A 161 -3.99 4.40 -4.49
CA GLU A 161 -5.02 3.38 -4.27
C GLU A 161 -5.75 2.96 -5.57
N PRO A 162 -5.03 2.43 -6.58
CA PRO A 162 -5.52 2.32 -7.97
C PRO A 162 -6.71 1.40 -8.16
N THR A 163 -7.03 0.53 -7.20
CA THR A 163 -8.11 -0.47 -7.33
C THR A 163 -9.22 -0.31 -6.29
N VAL A 164 -9.19 0.77 -5.51
CA VAL A 164 -10.25 1.06 -4.53
C VAL A 164 -11.60 1.24 -5.24
N GLY A 165 -12.64 0.64 -4.65
CA GLY A 165 -14.00 0.72 -5.17
C GLY A 165 -14.29 -0.16 -6.39
N LEU A 166 -13.31 -0.95 -6.87
CA LEU A 166 -13.49 -1.90 -7.96
C LEU A 166 -13.82 -3.31 -7.45
N ASP A 167 -14.62 -4.03 -8.20
CA ASP A 167 -14.88 -5.45 -7.96
C ASP A 167 -13.61 -6.31 -8.17
N ILE A 168 -13.61 -7.53 -7.64
CA ILE A 168 -12.45 -8.43 -7.64
C ILE A 168 -11.91 -8.70 -9.05
N GLN A 169 -12.79 -8.94 -10.03
CA GLN A 169 -12.38 -9.26 -11.40
C GLN A 169 -11.73 -8.04 -12.08
N THR A 170 -12.34 -6.87 -11.91
CA THR A 170 -11.82 -5.61 -12.43
C THR A 170 -10.48 -5.26 -11.78
N ARG A 171 -10.34 -5.49 -10.47
CA ARG A 171 -9.08 -5.30 -9.74
C ARG A 171 -7.94 -6.13 -10.33
N HIS A 172 -8.17 -7.42 -10.56
CA HIS A 172 -7.16 -8.30 -11.17
C HIS A 172 -6.74 -7.81 -12.57
N LYS A 173 -7.68 -7.33 -13.39
CA LYS A 173 -7.36 -6.74 -14.69
C LYS A 173 -6.49 -5.48 -14.56
N ILE A 174 -6.77 -4.59 -13.62
CA ILE A 174 -5.92 -3.42 -13.37
C ILE A 174 -4.50 -3.85 -12.97
N TRP A 175 -4.35 -4.89 -12.14
CA TRP A 175 -3.02 -5.42 -11.80
C TRP A 175 -2.26 -5.94 -13.03
N GLU A 176 -2.94 -6.63 -13.94
CA GLU A 176 -2.33 -7.08 -15.21
C GLU A 176 -1.84 -5.89 -16.05
N TYR A 177 -2.64 -4.82 -16.15
CA TYR A 177 -2.23 -3.59 -16.84
C TYR A 177 -1.04 -2.92 -16.17
N ILE A 178 -1.01 -2.81 -14.85
CA ILE A 178 0.13 -2.23 -14.11
C ILE A 178 1.40 -3.04 -14.40
N LYS A 179 1.34 -4.37 -14.36
CA LYS A 179 2.47 -5.25 -14.70
C LYS A 179 2.89 -5.11 -16.15
N LYS A 180 1.94 -5.04 -17.08
CA LYS A 180 2.22 -4.85 -18.52
C LYS A 180 2.96 -3.54 -18.75
N ILE A 181 2.46 -2.42 -18.19
CA ILE A 181 3.10 -1.11 -18.26
C ILE A 181 4.50 -1.14 -17.70
N HIS A 182 4.69 -1.73 -16.52
CA HIS A 182 6.00 -1.88 -15.89
C HIS A 182 6.98 -2.62 -16.80
N THR A 183 6.55 -3.77 -17.35
CA THR A 183 7.40 -4.62 -18.19
C THR A 183 7.72 -3.99 -19.55
N GLU A 184 6.72 -3.40 -20.24
CA GLU A 184 6.88 -2.84 -21.57
C GLU A 184 7.71 -1.55 -21.58
N TYR A 185 7.51 -0.70 -20.56
CA TYR A 185 8.20 0.61 -20.50
C TYR A 185 9.37 0.64 -19.53
N GLN A 186 9.69 -0.46 -18.83
CA GLN A 186 10.71 -0.52 -17.77
C GLN A 186 10.53 0.61 -16.75
N MET A 187 9.27 0.91 -16.44
CA MET A 187 8.86 2.08 -15.68
C MET A 187 8.95 1.82 -14.18
N THR A 188 9.46 2.78 -13.43
CA THR A 188 9.32 2.77 -11.97
C THR A 188 7.87 3.08 -11.60
N ILE A 189 7.28 2.27 -10.73
CA ILE A 189 5.91 2.47 -10.25
C ILE A 189 5.94 2.61 -8.72
N PHE A 190 5.34 3.68 -8.22
CA PHE A 190 5.12 3.89 -6.80
C PHE A 190 3.62 3.87 -6.53
N LEU A 191 3.13 2.87 -5.80
CA LEU A 191 1.71 2.76 -5.50
C LEU A 191 1.44 2.81 -4.00
N THR A 192 0.29 3.35 -3.65
CA THR A 192 -0.26 3.25 -2.29
C THR A 192 -1.41 2.27 -2.29
N THR A 193 -1.54 1.51 -1.22
CA THR A 193 -2.66 0.58 -1.05
C THR A 193 -2.90 0.25 0.42
N HIS A 194 -4.10 -0.16 0.74
CA HIS A 194 -4.43 -0.85 1.98
C HIS A 194 -4.84 -2.32 1.73
N TYR A 195 -4.76 -2.79 0.47
CA TYR A 195 -5.00 -4.17 0.11
C TYR A 195 -3.70 -4.97 0.10
N MET A 196 -3.60 -5.94 1.03
CA MET A 196 -2.40 -6.80 1.15
C MET A 196 -2.15 -7.63 -0.09
N GLU A 197 -3.22 -8.15 -0.71
CA GLU A 197 -3.11 -8.96 -1.92
C GLU A 197 -2.55 -8.15 -3.10
N GLU A 198 -2.93 -6.87 -3.22
CA GLU A 198 -2.38 -5.97 -4.24
C GLU A 198 -0.88 -5.77 -4.05
N ALA A 199 -0.47 -5.46 -2.81
CA ALA A 199 0.94 -5.29 -2.47
C ALA A 199 1.74 -6.58 -2.72
N ASP A 200 1.22 -7.73 -2.29
CA ASP A 200 1.88 -9.03 -2.44
C ASP A 200 2.05 -9.47 -3.92
N ARG A 201 1.06 -9.13 -4.76
CA ARG A 201 1.06 -9.52 -6.17
C ARG A 201 1.85 -8.59 -7.09
N LEU A 202 1.86 -7.29 -6.78
CA LEU A 202 2.43 -6.28 -7.67
C LEU A 202 3.84 -5.86 -7.30
N CYS A 203 4.14 -5.72 -6.00
CA CYS A 203 5.31 -4.98 -5.55
C CYS A 203 6.55 -5.86 -5.45
N ASP A 204 7.68 -5.33 -5.92
CA ASP A 204 9.00 -5.90 -5.69
C ASP A 204 9.42 -5.68 -4.23
N ARG A 205 9.16 -4.48 -3.70
CA ARG A 205 9.35 -4.13 -2.29
C ARG A 205 8.15 -3.35 -1.76
N ILE A 206 7.95 -3.48 -0.44
CA ILE A 206 6.84 -2.85 0.27
C ILE A 206 7.39 -2.05 1.45
N GLY A 207 6.96 -0.80 1.58
CA GLY A 207 7.11 -0.02 2.79
C GLY A 207 5.82 -0.07 3.62
N ILE A 208 5.87 -0.69 4.79
CA ILE A 208 4.75 -0.67 5.74
C ILE A 208 4.80 0.64 6.51
N ILE A 209 3.72 1.41 6.44
CA ILE A 209 3.59 2.68 7.16
C ILE A 209 2.43 2.64 8.14
N ASP A 210 2.65 3.14 9.35
CA ASP A 210 1.61 3.39 10.34
C ASP A 210 1.93 4.64 11.16
N TYR A 211 0.91 5.46 11.44
CA TYR A 211 1.05 6.75 12.14
C TYR A 211 2.15 7.67 11.60
N GLY A 212 2.30 7.71 10.27
CA GLY A 212 3.30 8.54 9.60
C GLY A 212 4.73 8.01 9.65
N LYS A 213 4.98 6.85 10.24
CA LYS A 213 6.30 6.24 10.38
C LYS A 213 6.43 4.94 9.58
N ILE A 214 7.61 4.72 9.01
CA ILE A 214 7.95 3.43 8.41
C ILE A 214 8.16 2.42 9.53
N GLN A 215 7.44 1.29 9.43
CA GLN A 215 7.58 0.15 10.33
C GLN A 215 8.57 -0.88 9.78
N ALA A 216 8.50 -1.15 8.48
CA ALA A 216 9.41 -2.06 7.79
C ALA A 216 9.47 -1.74 6.29
N ILE A 217 10.59 -2.08 5.64
CA ILE A 217 10.74 -2.05 4.17
C ILE A 217 11.49 -3.30 3.75
N ASP A 218 10.87 -4.14 2.93
CA ASP A 218 11.53 -5.28 2.29
C ASP A 218 10.66 -5.86 1.16
N THR A 219 11.10 -6.96 0.54
CA THR A 219 10.27 -7.73 -0.38
C THR A 219 9.11 -8.38 0.36
N PRO A 220 7.94 -8.59 -0.28
CA PRO A 220 6.81 -9.30 0.36
C PRO A 220 7.23 -10.64 0.98
N GLN A 221 8.09 -11.38 0.29
CA GLN A 221 8.56 -12.69 0.76
C GLN A 221 9.46 -12.58 2.00
N THR A 222 10.38 -11.61 2.04
CA THR A 222 11.25 -11.39 3.21
C THR A 222 10.42 -11.01 4.44
N LEU A 223 9.46 -10.09 4.25
CA LEU A 223 8.55 -9.67 5.33
C LEU A 223 7.75 -10.86 5.89
N LYS A 224 7.19 -11.70 5.03
CA LYS A 224 6.47 -12.91 5.46
C LYS A 224 7.39 -13.89 6.18
N ASN A 225 8.58 -14.15 5.66
CA ASN A 225 9.55 -15.07 6.24
C ASN A 225 10.06 -14.61 7.62
N ALA A 226 10.06 -13.29 7.89
CA ALA A 226 10.44 -12.75 9.20
C ALA A 226 9.52 -13.23 10.33
N LEU A 227 8.26 -13.56 10.03
CA LEU A 227 7.31 -14.14 11.00
C LEU A 227 7.53 -15.64 11.27
N GLY A 228 8.27 -16.33 10.42
CA GLY A 228 8.46 -17.78 10.47
C GLY A 228 7.71 -18.53 9.37
N ASN A 229 7.69 -19.87 9.47
CA ASN A 229 7.11 -20.71 8.42
C ASN A 229 5.67 -21.15 8.73
N GLY A 230 5.05 -20.64 9.80
CA GLY A 230 3.68 -21.00 10.17
C GLY A 230 3.03 -19.97 11.07
N VAL A 231 1.80 -19.64 10.75
CA VAL A 231 0.89 -18.89 11.60
C VAL A 231 -0.15 -19.86 12.13
N ILE A 232 -0.19 -20.01 13.46
CA ILE A 232 -1.17 -20.87 14.13
C ILE A 232 -2.24 -19.95 14.70
N MET A 233 -3.46 -20.07 14.20
CA MET A 233 -4.62 -19.37 14.75
C MET A 233 -5.41 -20.29 15.64
N VAL A 234 -5.63 -19.86 16.88
CA VAL A 234 -6.38 -20.61 17.89
C VAL A 234 -7.57 -19.78 18.35
N LEU A 235 -8.78 -20.33 18.20
CA LEU A 235 -9.99 -19.77 18.78
C LEU A 235 -10.28 -20.50 20.09
N ILE A 236 -10.42 -19.74 21.16
CA ILE A 236 -10.73 -20.26 22.51
C ILE A 236 -12.06 -19.68 23.00
N ASP A 237 -12.58 -20.23 24.09
CA ASP A 237 -13.79 -19.69 24.71
C ASP A 237 -13.54 -18.35 25.40
N GLU A 238 -14.50 -17.41 25.31
CA GLU A 238 -14.34 -16.02 25.79
C GLU A 238 -14.11 -15.92 27.31
N HIS A 239 -14.55 -16.92 28.07
CA HIS A 239 -14.48 -16.94 29.54
C HIS A 239 -13.20 -17.57 30.11
N ALA A 240 -12.26 -17.98 29.26
CA ALA A 240 -11.04 -18.65 29.70
C ALA A 240 -9.97 -17.68 30.21
N SER A 241 -9.15 -18.13 31.16
CA SER A 241 -7.99 -17.37 31.69
C SER A 241 -6.86 -17.31 30.67
N LYS A 242 -6.99 -16.38 29.70
CA LYS A 242 -6.10 -16.19 28.56
C LYS A 242 -4.64 -15.83 28.92
N PRO A 243 -4.34 -14.97 29.92
CA PRO A 243 -2.97 -14.49 30.15
C PRO A 243 -1.97 -15.61 30.45
N GLN A 244 -2.37 -16.64 31.21
CA GLN A 244 -1.49 -17.76 31.56
C GLN A 244 -1.19 -18.65 30.37
N LEU A 245 -2.20 -18.90 29.50
CA LEU A 245 -2.00 -19.67 28.28
C LEU A 245 -1.06 -18.94 27.33
N VAL A 246 -1.31 -17.64 27.08
CA VAL A 246 -0.48 -16.78 26.19
C VAL A 246 0.96 -16.72 26.67
N SER A 247 1.20 -16.53 27.99
CA SER A 247 2.53 -16.54 28.58
C SER A 247 3.26 -17.88 28.35
N SER A 248 2.58 -18.99 28.58
CA SER A 248 3.17 -20.32 28.39
C SER A 248 3.43 -20.64 26.91
N ILE A 249 2.59 -20.15 25.99
CA ILE A 249 2.82 -20.32 24.55
C ILE A 249 4.07 -19.53 24.13
N ARG A 250 4.29 -18.32 24.66
CA ARG A 250 5.50 -17.52 24.36
C ARG A 250 6.80 -18.19 24.78
N GLU A 251 6.77 -19.08 25.74
CA GLU A 251 7.95 -19.83 26.23
C GLU A 251 8.30 -21.05 25.35
N ILE A 252 7.48 -21.41 24.37
CA ILE A 252 7.76 -22.53 23.46
C ILE A 252 8.92 -22.13 22.51
N GLU A 253 9.96 -22.98 22.42
CA GLU A 253 11.21 -22.72 21.69
C GLU A 253 11.04 -22.23 20.25
N PHE A 254 10.01 -22.69 19.53
CA PHE A 254 9.79 -22.35 18.11
C PHE A 254 8.82 -21.19 17.91
N VAL A 255 8.24 -20.64 18.97
CA VAL A 255 7.35 -19.50 18.94
C VAL A 255 8.17 -18.21 18.88
N ARG A 256 7.86 -17.33 17.92
CA ARG A 256 8.51 -16.02 17.75
C ARG A 256 7.73 -14.89 18.39
N ASP A 257 6.41 -14.89 18.16
CA ASP A 257 5.50 -13.90 18.72
C ASP A 257 4.10 -14.46 18.91
N VAL A 258 3.33 -13.84 19.80
CA VAL A 258 1.94 -14.20 20.09
C VAL A 258 1.13 -12.92 20.22
N THR A 259 0.12 -12.76 19.39
CA THR A 259 -0.85 -11.67 19.46
C THR A 259 -2.22 -12.20 19.86
N GLU A 260 -2.98 -11.38 20.58
CA GLU A 260 -4.34 -11.70 21.01
C GLU A 260 -5.30 -10.57 20.59
N SER A 261 -6.40 -10.95 19.94
CA SER A 261 -7.50 -10.06 19.58
C SER A 261 -8.82 -10.85 19.58
N ASP A 262 -9.86 -10.34 20.21
CA ASP A 262 -11.25 -10.84 20.15
C ASP A 262 -11.43 -12.35 20.35
N GLY A 263 -10.72 -12.93 21.33
CA GLY A 263 -10.80 -14.36 21.61
C GLY A 263 -10.01 -15.25 20.65
N LYS A 264 -9.28 -14.66 19.72
CA LYS A 264 -8.37 -15.30 18.79
C LYS A 264 -6.93 -15.10 19.26
N ILE A 265 -6.17 -16.17 19.38
CA ILE A 265 -4.73 -16.15 19.63
C ILE A 265 -4.04 -16.48 18.31
N THR A 266 -3.22 -15.55 17.82
CA THR A 266 -2.39 -15.76 16.63
C THR A 266 -0.94 -15.96 17.07
N ILE A 267 -0.35 -17.07 16.68
CA ILE A 267 0.98 -17.51 17.11
C ILE A 267 1.85 -17.62 15.87
N PHE A 268 2.94 -16.87 15.85
CA PHE A 268 3.94 -16.89 14.79
C PHE A 268 5.04 -17.89 15.18
N SER A 269 5.27 -18.89 14.34
CA SER A 269 6.20 -19.98 14.64
C SER A 269 7.07 -20.35 13.44
N SER A 270 8.32 -20.72 13.74
CA SER A 270 9.21 -21.30 12.73
C SER A 270 8.84 -22.75 12.38
N LYS A 271 8.07 -23.43 13.25
CA LYS A 271 7.68 -24.84 13.12
C LYS A 271 6.23 -25.07 13.55
N GLY A 272 5.28 -24.47 12.84
CA GLY A 272 3.86 -24.52 13.17
C GLY A 272 3.30 -25.91 13.46
N PRO A 273 3.54 -26.96 12.63
CA PRO A 273 3.07 -28.30 12.88
C PRO A 273 3.60 -28.94 14.17
N GLU A 274 4.82 -28.59 14.62
CA GLU A 274 5.42 -29.10 15.86
C GLU A 274 4.86 -28.37 17.09
N VAL A 275 4.51 -27.11 16.97
CA VAL A 275 3.98 -26.27 18.06
C VAL A 275 2.50 -26.56 18.34
N ALA A 276 1.69 -26.88 17.34
CA ALA A 276 0.26 -27.07 17.52
C ALA A 276 -0.10 -28.15 18.58
N PRO A 277 0.52 -29.32 18.64
CA PRO A 277 0.27 -30.30 19.70
C PRO A 277 0.63 -29.77 21.09
N MET A 278 1.65 -28.94 21.22
CA MET A 278 2.05 -28.33 22.50
C MET A 278 0.98 -27.36 23.01
N ILE A 279 0.35 -26.58 22.08
CA ILE A 279 -0.76 -25.69 22.41
C ILE A 279 -1.95 -26.47 22.96
N PHE A 280 -2.30 -27.63 22.38
CA PHE A 280 -3.35 -28.50 22.89
C PHE A 280 -3.04 -29.00 24.31
N SER A 281 -1.80 -29.40 24.57
CA SER A 281 -1.39 -29.87 25.90
C SER A 281 -1.48 -28.74 26.93
N LEU A 282 -1.03 -27.52 26.58
CA LEU A 282 -1.12 -26.37 27.47
C LEU A 282 -2.57 -25.93 27.72
N SER A 283 -3.43 -25.91 26.69
CA SER A 283 -4.84 -25.55 26.87
C SER A 283 -5.56 -26.50 27.78
N SER A 284 -5.31 -27.80 27.64
CA SER A 284 -5.85 -28.86 28.54
C SER A 284 -5.38 -28.68 29.99
N LYS A 285 -4.11 -28.31 30.20
CA LYS A 285 -3.54 -28.03 31.53
C LYS A 285 -4.24 -26.85 32.22
N PHE A 286 -4.64 -25.83 31.48
CA PHE A 286 -5.34 -24.66 32.01
C PHE A 286 -6.86 -24.78 31.97
N GLY A 287 -7.41 -25.94 31.57
CA GLY A 287 -8.86 -26.15 31.45
C GLY A 287 -9.52 -25.29 30.34
N ILE A 288 -8.76 -24.88 29.32
CA ILE A 288 -9.22 -24.05 28.23
C ILE A 288 -9.61 -24.93 27.05
N THR A 289 -10.83 -24.77 26.57
CA THR A 289 -11.32 -25.48 25.38
C THR A 289 -10.95 -24.74 24.13
N ILE A 290 -10.24 -25.40 23.21
CA ILE A 290 -9.95 -24.88 21.86
C ILE A 290 -11.16 -25.15 20.97
N LYS A 291 -11.78 -24.10 20.42
CA LYS A 291 -12.89 -24.19 19.46
C LYS A 291 -12.39 -24.57 18.06
N SER A 292 -11.29 -23.96 17.65
CA SER A 292 -10.63 -24.30 16.38
C SER A 292 -9.15 -23.98 16.44
N ILE A 293 -8.37 -24.71 15.65
CA ILE A 293 -6.97 -24.43 15.39
C ILE A 293 -6.73 -24.55 13.87
N SER A 294 -6.03 -23.60 13.30
CA SER A 294 -5.60 -23.64 11.91
C SER A 294 -4.14 -23.26 11.79
N ILE A 295 -3.45 -23.88 10.85
CA ILE A 295 -2.04 -23.60 10.54
C ILE A 295 -1.99 -23.12 9.10
N THR A 296 -1.48 -21.92 8.87
CA THR A 296 -1.36 -21.32 7.55
C THR A 296 0.06 -20.78 7.33
N GLN A 297 0.41 -20.50 6.08
CA GLN A 297 1.60 -19.72 5.80
C GLN A 297 1.36 -18.25 6.12
N PRO A 298 2.39 -17.51 6.57
CA PRO A 298 2.26 -16.08 6.85
C PRO A 298 1.81 -15.30 5.62
N THR A 299 0.87 -14.40 5.83
CA THR A 299 0.39 -13.42 4.86
C THR A 299 0.92 -12.02 5.18
N LEU A 300 0.73 -11.05 4.30
CA LEU A 300 1.05 -9.66 4.61
C LEU A 300 0.10 -9.06 5.66
N ASP A 301 -1.13 -9.59 5.81
CA ASP A 301 -2.02 -9.24 6.93
C ASP A 301 -1.37 -9.60 8.27
N ASP A 302 -0.78 -10.80 8.37
CA ASP A 302 -0.08 -11.24 9.58
C ASP A 302 1.17 -10.39 9.85
N VAL A 303 1.91 -10.01 8.79
CA VAL A 303 3.05 -9.09 8.90
C VAL A 303 2.59 -7.75 9.47
N PHE A 304 1.54 -7.17 8.90
CA PHE A 304 1.01 -5.91 9.36
C PHE A 304 0.55 -5.98 10.82
N LEU A 305 -0.17 -7.03 11.20
CA LEU A 305 -0.61 -7.28 12.58
C LEU A 305 0.58 -7.35 13.54
N SER A 306 1.65 -8.06 13.18
CA SER A 306 2.86 -8.19 14.01
C SER A 306 3.55 -6.84 14.24
N TYR A 307 3.67 -6.00 13.21
CA TYR A 307 4.35 -4.69 13.34
C TYR A 307 3.49 -3.61 14.03
N THR A 308 2.16 -3.67 13.89
CA THR A 308 1.26 -2.61 14.38
C THR A 308 0.45 -3.00 15.60
N GLY A 309 0.39 -4.30 15.93
CA GLY A 309 -0.39 -4.85 17.04
C GLY A 309 -1.91 -4.81 16.82
N ARG A 310 -2.37 -4.57 15.58
CA ARG A 310 -3.81 -4.49 15.22
C ARG A 310 -4.05 -4.94 13.79
N ASP A 311 -5.26 -5.43 13.51
CA ASP A 311 -5.70 -5.76 12.15
C ASP A 311 -6.02 -4.48 11.36
N LEU A 312 -5.76 -4.47 10.04
CA LEU A 312 -6.14 -3.35 9.15
C LEU A 312 -7.66 -3.13 9.12
N ARG A 313 -8.44 -4.19 9.28
CA ARG A 313 -9.91 -4.16 9.25
C ARG A 313 -10.52 -3.39 10.41
N ASP A 314 -9.79 -3.25 11.53
CA ASP A 314 -10.24 -2.52 12.71
C ASP A 314 -10.07 -1.00 12.60
N SER A 315 -9.52 -0.50 11.49
CA SER A 315 -9.15 0.91 11.33
C SER A 315 -10.28 1.84 10.88
N ASP A 316 -11.48 1.34 10.60
CA ASP A 316 -12.64 2.16 10.17
C ASP A 316 -13.32 2.96 11.30
N GLY A 317 -12.85 2.83 12.55
CA GLY A 317 -13.35 3.55 13.73
C GLY A 317 -12.48 4.73 14.14
N THR A 318 -13.03 5.92 14.01
CA THR A 318 -12.65 7.26 14.54
C THR A 318 -11.17 7.51 14.88
N THR A 319 -10.51 8.22 13.99
CA THR A 319 -9.11 8.71 14.06
C THR A 319 -8.82 9.58 15.30
N TYR A 320 -9.84 10.08 16.00
CA TYR A 320 -9.71 11.03 17.10
C TYR A 320 -9.38 10.39 18.46
N ASP A 321 -9.94 9.23 18.79
CA ASP A 321 -9.71 8.58 20.09
C ASP A 321 -8.35 7.86 20.17
N ARG A 322 -7.83 7.35 19.04
CA ARG A 322 -6.58 6.59 18.97
C ARG A 322 -5.33 7.45 19.20
N ARG A 323 -5.37 8.74 18.87
CA ARG A 323 -4.27 9.69 19.12
C ARG A 323 -4.06 9.98 20.62
N LYS A 324 -5.11 9.87 21.43
CA LYS A 324 -4.99 9.99 22.89
C LYS A 324 -4.26 8.81 23.52
N GLU A 325 -4.47 7.61 23.03
CA GLU A 325 -3.81 6.40 23.54
C GLU A 325 -2.32 6.39 23.22
N TYR A 326 -1.93 6.78 21.99
CA TYR A 326 -0.51 6.84 21.59
C TYR A 326 0.27 7.86 22.42
N ARG A 327 -0.28 9.05 22.63
CA ARG A 327 0.31 10.08 23.54
C ARG A 327 0.40 9.61 24.99
N LYS A 328 -0.49 8.71 25.41
CA LYS A 328 -0.46 8.14 26.77
C LYS A 328 0.67 7.09 26.91
N LYS A 329 0.93 6.31 25.86
CA LYS A 329 2.05 5.33 25.83
C LYS A 329 3.42 6.01 25.75
N GLU A 330 3.58 7.05 24.94
CA GLU A 330 4.86 7.82 24.88
C GLU A 330 5.19 8.53 26.19
N ARG A 331 4.18 8.94 26.99
CA ARG A 331 4.40 9.56 28.31
C ARG A 331 4.67 8.56 29.44
N MET A 332 4.53 7.26 29.17
CA MET A 332 4.74 6.18 30.16
C MET A 332 6.00 5.34 29.87
N SER A 333 6.77 5.66 28.83
CA SER A 333 8.10 5.09 28.62
C SER A 333 9.12 5.97 29.35
N PRO A 334 9.98 5.37 30.21
CA PRO A 334 10.92 6.09 31.06
C PRO A 334 12.04 6.76 30.29
#